data_bdfc878249ac21cbb18fc00905c2d546
#
_entry.id   bdfc878249ac21cbb18fc00905c2d546
#
_cell.length_a   1.000
_cell.length_b   1.000
_cell.length_c   1.000
_cell.angle_alpha   90.00
_cell.angle_beta   90.00
_cell.angle_gamma   90.00
#
_symmetry.space_group_name_H-M   'P 1'
#
loop_
_entity.id
_entity.type
_entity.pdbx_description
1 polymer ?
#
loop_
_entity_poly.entity_id
_entity_poly.type
_entity_poly.pdbx_seq_one_letter_code
_entity_poly.pdbx_strand_id
1 'polypeptide(L)'
;MLNILKKILKLCVRLLLGLILLVLGIVLFRFGKQKIEEVQAHREIPELRAEMQSLSADHIPDNVSVLAIGEGVHGSREFQELKLSVLREMVEKQGYTAFALEADYSECADINRYLQSGEGKPEELVQKFSFPIYHTKEMAALLGWIQDWNRTAAE
;
A
#
# COMPACT_ATOMS: atom_id res chain seq x y z
N MET A 1 -28.13 42.70 -36.79
CA MET A 1 -27.93 41.26 -36.44
C MET A 1 -26.46 40.93 -36.22
N LEU A 2 -25.55 41.17 -37.16
CA LEU A 2 -24.10 40.82 -37.08
C LEU A 2 -23.36 41.46 -35.87
N ASN A 3 -23.68 42.72 -35.53
CA ASN A 3 -23.07 43.44 -34.40
C ASN A 3 -23.46 42.85 -33.01
N ILE A 4 -24.70 42.35 -32.90
CA ILE A 4 -25.18 41.72 -31.66
C ILE A 4 -24.46 40.37 -31.49
N LEU A 5 -24.33 39.57 -32.55
CA LEU A 5 -23.66 38.30 -32.55
C LEU A 5 -22.17 38.44 -32.13
N LYS A 6 -21.48 39.47 -32.67
CA LYS A 6 -20.11 39.80 -32.28
C LYS A 6 -19.98 40.20 -30.80
N LYS A 7 -20.94 40.91 -30.25
CA LYS A 7 -20.93 41.25 -28.81
C LYS A 7 -21.14 40.02 -27.93
N ILE A 8 -22.08 39.14 -28.29
CA ILE A 8 -22.32 37.88 -27.57
C ILE A 8 -21.11 37.02 -27.62
N LEU A 9 -20.50 36.84 -28.78
CA LEU A 9 -19.25 36.04 -28.92
C LEU A 9 -18.13 36.57 -28.04
N LYS A 10 -17.90 37.90 -28.04
CA LYS A 10 -16.88 38.52 -27.15
C LYS A 10 -17.18 38.27 -25.66
N LEU A 11 -18.45 38.32 -25.26
CA LEU A 11 -18.86 38.05 -23.88
C LEU A 11 -18.60 36.59 -23.53
N CYS A 12 -18.96 35.63 -24.38
CA CYS A 12 -18.70 34.20 -24.18
C CYS A 12 -17.20 33.89 -24.05
N VAL A 13 -16.36 34.49 -24.91
CA VAL A 13 -14.90 34.32 -24.83
C VAL A 13 -14.34 34.87 -23.52
N ARG A 14 -14.84 36.04 -23.06
CA ARG A 14 -14.39 36.60 -21.76
C ARG A 14 -14.79 35.73 -20.59
N LEU A 15 -16.02 35.20 -20.59
CA LEU A 15 -16.47 34.27 -19.54
C LEU A 15 -15.69 32.98 -19.55
N LEU A 16 -15.42 32.43 -20.72
CA LEU A 16 -14.60 31.23 -20.84
C LEU A 16 -13.16 31.45 -20.33
N LEU A 17 -12.54 32.56 -20.70
CA LEU A 17 -11.19 32.92 -20.19
C LEU A 17 -11.20 33.10 -18.65
N GLY A 18 -12.25 33.77 -18.11
CA GLY A 18 -12.40 33.89 -16.66
C GLY A 18 -12.53 32.56 -15.96
N LEU A 19 -13.29 31.61 -16.53
CA LEU A 19 -13.42 30.26 -15.99
C LEU A 19 -12.08 29.49 -16.04
N ILE A 20 -11.37 29.59 -17.14
CA ILE A 20 -10.04 28.96 -17.28
C ILE A 20 -9.07 29.50 -16.23
N LEU A 21 -9.03 30.83 -16.04
CA LEU A 21 -8.15 31.44 -15.03
C LEU A 21 -8.54 31.04 -13.61
N LEU A 22 -9.83 30.92 -13.32
CA LEU A 22 -10.33 30.43 -12.02
C LEU A 22 -9.89 29.00 -11.76
N VAL A 23 -10.09 28.09 -12.71
CA VAL A 23 -9.68 26.70 -12.62
C VAL A 23 -8.16 26.59 -12.44
N LEU A 24 -7.39 27.33 -13.24
CA LEU A 24 -5.94 27.37 -13.12
C LEU A 24 -5.50 27.87 -11.74
N GLY A 25 -6.14 28.91 -11.21
CA GLY A 25 -5.88 29.42 -9.85
C GLY A 25 -6.14 28.38 -8.77
N ILE A 26 -7.24 27.61 -8.86
CA ILE A 26 -7.57 26.53 -7.93
C ILE A 26 -6.51 25.41 -8.00
N VAL A 27 -6.12 25.04 -9.21
CA VAL A 27 -5.11 24.01 -9.43
C VAL A 27 -3.75 24.44 -8.82
N LEU A 28 -3.30 25.64 -9.14
CA LEU A 28 -2.04 26.18 -8.60
C LEU A 28 -2.08 26.31 -7.08
N PHE A 29 -3.21 26.74 -6.51
CA PHE A 29 -3.37 26.82 -5.06
C PHE A 29 -3.26 25.43 -4.40
N ARG A 30 -3.91 24.42 -4.97
CA ARG A 30 -3.81 23.03 -4.46
C ARG A 30 -2.41 22.50 -4.55
N PHE A 31 -1.72 22.67 -5.69
CA PHE A 31 -0.32 22.26 -5.83
C PHE A 31 0.61 23.00 -4.86
N GLY A 32 0.40 24.30 -4.66
CA GLY A 32 1.16 25.11 -3.71
C GLY A 32 0.99 24.60 -2.28
N LYS A 33 -0.27 24.32 -1.88
CA LYS A 33 -0.56 23.77 -0.56
C LYS A 33 0.09 22.41 -0.33
N GLN A 34 -0.03 21.49 -1.29
CA GLN A 34 0.60 20.17 -1.23
C GLN A 34 2.13 20.25 -1.11
N LYS A 35 2.76 21.16 -1.86
CA LYS A 35 4.22 21.41 -1.75
C LYS A 35 4.63 21.92 -0.38
N ILE A 36 3.84 22.78 0.22
CA ILE A 36 4.11 23.31 1.59
C ILE A 36 3.98 22.19 2.62
N GLU A 37 2.94 21.35 2.53
CA GLU A 37 2.74 20.21 3.42
C GLU A 37 3.87 19.20 3.28
N GLU A 38 4.33 18.90 2.06
CA GLU A 38 5.48 18.04 1.77
C GLU A 38 6.76 18.58 2.42
N VAL A 39 7.04 19.89 2.26
CA VAL A 39 8.23 20.53 2.86
C VAL A 39 8.15 20.52 4.39
N GLN A 40 6.97 20.74 4.98
CA GLN A 40 6.78 20.67 6.43
C GLN A 40 7.01 19.25 6.95
N ALA A 41 6.41 18.24 6.30
CA ALA A 41 6.63 16.84 6.65
C ALA A 41 8.11 16.45 6.60
N HIS A 42 8.86 16.93 5.59
CA HIS A 42 10.30 16.68 5.52
C HIS A 42 11.12 17.34 6.64
N ARG A 43 10.64 18.43 7.23
CA ARG A 43 11.31 19.07 8.36
C ARG A 43 11.13 18.30 9.67
N GLU A 44 10.00 17.62 9.85
CA GLU A 44 9.70 16.82 11.04
C GLU A 44 10.37 15.43 11.02
N ILE A 45 10.72 14.90 9.83
CA ILE A 45 11.34 13.58 9.66
C ILE A 45 12.64 13.39 10.49
N PRO A 46 13.59 14.35 10.59
CA PRO A 46 14.80 14.15 11.38
C PRO A 46 14.54 13.87 12.86
N GLU A 47 13.57 14.57 13.46
CA GLU A 47 13.20 14.38 14.86
C GLU A 47 12.50 13.05 15.07
N LEU A 48 11.54 12.71 14.19
CA LEU A 48 10.89 11.39 14.18
C LEU A 48 11.90 10.25 13.99
N ARG A 49 12.88 10.42 13.09
CA ARG A 49 13.91 9.40 12.86
C ARG A 49 14.78 9.15 14.08
N ALA A 50 15.04 10.16 14.91
CA ALA A 50 15.81 9.99 16.14
C ALA A 50 15.07 9.14 17.18
N GLU A 51 13.75 9.10 17.13
CA GLU A 51 12.89 8.31 18.01
C GLU A 51 12.45 6.97 17.41
N MET A 52 12.61 6.80 16.10
CA MET A 52 12.25 5.54 15.42
C MET A 52 13.22 4.43 15.80
N GLN A 53 12.69 3.37 16.38
CA GLN A 53 13.40 2.11 16.56
C GLN A 53 13.19 1.23 15.34
N SER A 54 14.20 0.42 14.99
CA SER A 54 14.00 -0.60 13.97
C SER A 54 12.98 -1.62 14.49
N LEU A 55 12.02 -2.02 13.65
CA LEU A 55 11.09 -3.06 14.01
C LEU A 55 11.84 -4.39 14.12
N SER A 56 11.83 -4.97 15.32
CA SER A 56 12.37 -6.29 15.61
C SER A 56 11.39 -7.04 16.49
N ALA A 57 11.29 -8.36 16.32
CA ALA A 57 10.49 -9.21 17.20
C ALA A 57 10.95 -9.15 18.66
N ASP A 58 12.20 -8.79 18.91
CA ASP A 58 12.74 -8.63 20.26
C ASP A 58 12.02 -7.50 21.06
N HIS A 59 11.31 -6.59 20.38
CA HIS A 59 10.48 -5.55 21.00
C HIS A 59 9.03 -5.99 21.22
N ILE A 60 8.64 -7.17 20.73
CA ILE A 60 7.29 -7.70 20.88
C ILE A 60 7.29 -8.59 22.12
N PRO A 61 6.43 -8.32 23.11
CA PRO A 61 6.37 -9.15 24.32
C PRO A 61 6.00 -10.61 23.99
N ASP A 62 6.61 -11.57 24.67
CA ASP A 62 6.38 -13.02 24.46
C ASP A 62 4.94 -13.49 24.68
N ASN A 63 4.12 -12.69 25.35
CA ASN A 63 2.71 -13.00 25.63
C ASN A 63 1.74 -12.45 24.60
N VAL A 64 2.21 -11.90 23.49
CA VAL A 64 1.38 -11.38 22.40
C VAL A 64 0.92 -12.55 21.52
N SER A 65 -0.39 -12.80 21.46
CA SER A 65 -0.98 -13.86 20.64
C SER A 65 -1.41 -13.38 19.25
N VAL A 66 -1.58 -12.08 19.07
CA VAL A 66 -1.99 -11.46 17.79
C VAL A 66 -1.16 -10.22 17.55
N LEU A 67 -0.46 -10.18 16.43
CA LEU A 67 0.27 -9.01 15.95
C LEU A 67 -0.43 -8.44 14.71
N ALA A 68 -0.88 -7.19 14.79
CA ALA A 68 -1.44 -6.48 13.65
C ALA A 68 -0.39 -5.54 13.05
N ILE A 69 -0.24 -5.60 11.71
CA ILE A 69 0.68 -4.73 10.97
C ILE A 69 -0.16 -3.85 10.04
N GLY A 70 -0.19 -2.55 10.32
CA GLY A 70 -0.79 -1.54 9.44
C GLY A 70 0.25 -0.96 8.49
N GLU A 71 -0.21 -0.43 7.36
CA GLU A 71 0.65 0.31 6.43
C GLU A 71 0.10 1.72 6.20
N GLY A 72 1.00 2.70 6.15
CA GLY A 72 0.63 4.10 5.95
C GLY A 72 0.33 4.46 4.50
N VAL A 73 0.83 3.67 3.55
CA VAL A 73 0.63 3.83 2.10
C VAL A 73 0.56 2.45 1.45
N HIS A 74 -0.52 2.21 0.71
CA HIS A 74 -0.67 0.98 -0.06
C HIS A 74 0.33 0.89 -1.21
N GLY A 75 0.84 -0.32 -1.46
CA GLY A 75 1.71 -0.62 -2.60
C GLY A 75 3.17 -0.17 -2.43
N SER A 76 3.58 0.31 -1.26
CA SER A 76 5.00 0.53 -0.97
C SER A 76 5.72 -0.80 -0.86
N ARG A 77 6.81 -0.92 -1.62
CA ARG A 77 7.68 -2.10 -1.62
C ARG A 77 8.24 -2.38 -0.22
N GLU A 78 8.68 -1.34 0.46
CA GLU A 78 9.30 -1.42 1.77
C GLU A 78 8.36 -2.01 2.81
N PHE A 79 7.07 -1.63 2.79
CA PHE A 79 6.06 -2.22 3.66
C PHE A 79 5.77 -3.68 3.33
N GLN A 80 5.80 -4.06 2.05
CA GLN A 80 5.60 -5.45 1.67
C GLN A 80 6.80 -6.33 2.09
N GLU A 81 8.03 -5.85 1.91
CA GLU A 81 9.24 -6.52 2.38
C GLU A 81 9.26 -6.64 3.91
N LEU A 82 8.81 -5.60 4.62
CA LEU A 82 8.70 -5.60 6.07
C LEU A 82 7.70 -6.65 6.57
N LYS A 83 6.54 -6.81 5.92
CA LYS A 83 5.56 -7.85 6.26
C LYS A 83 6.20 -9.25 6.26
N LEU A 84 6.96 -9.57 5.22
CA LEU A 84 7.67 -10.85 5.14
C LEU A 84 8.71 -10.98 6.27
N SER A 85 9.50 -9.94 6.51
CA SER A 85 10.53 -9.96 7.54
C SER A 85 9.95 -10.20 8.93
N VAL A 86 8.88 -9.47 9.27
CA VAL A 86 8.19 -9.62 10.56
C VAL A 86 7.53 -10.99 10.67
N LEU A 87 6.83 -11.44 9.62
CA LEU A 87 6.20 -12.76 9.63
C LEU A 87 7.22 -13.88 9.90
N ARG A 88 8.36 -13.85 9.22
CA ARG A 88 9.45 -14.83 9.44
C ARG A 88 9.88 -14.85 10.90
N GLU A 89 10.15 -13.69 11.45
CA GLU A 89 10.60 -13.56 12.83
C GLU A 89 9.56 -14.07 13.83
N MET A 90 8.27 -13.73 13.61
CA MET A 90 7.19 -14.20 14.46
C MET A 90 6.98 -15.72 14.39
N VAL A 91 7.07 -16.30 13.20
CA VAL A 91 6.95 -17.75 13.01
C VAL A 91 8.16 -18.49 13.58
N GLU A 92 9.38 -18.05 13.19
CA GLU A 92 10.61 -18.76 13.55
C GLU A 92 10.98 -18.64 15.03
N LYS A 93 10.73 -17.47 15.66
CA LYS A 93 11.14 -17.22 17.06
C LYS A 93 10.02 -17.37 18.07
N GLN A 94 8.78 -17.04 17.68
CA GLN A 94 7.65 -16.99 18.62
C GLN A 94 6.55 -18.00 18.33
N GLY A 95 6.71 -18.82 17.29
CA GLY A 95 5.81 -19.95 17.02
C GLY A 95 4.43 -19.55 16.50
N TYR A 96 4.30 -18.42 15.83
CA TYR A 96 3.04 -18.03 15.19
C TYR A 96 2.69 -19.01 14.06
N THR A 97 1.41 -19.39 13.97
CA THR A 97 0.93 -20.42 13.04
C THR A 97 -0.12 -19.94 12.06
N ALA A 98 -0.54 -18.69 12.15
CA ALA A 98 -1.58 -18.12 11.27
C ALA A 98 -1.16 -16.76 10.76
N PHE A 99 -1.40 -16.52 9.46
CA PHE A 99 -1.26 -15.23 8.81
C PHE A 99 -2.59 -14.83 8.18
N ALA A 100 -3.08 -13.65 8.51
CA ALA A 100 -4.34 -13.12 8.01
C ALA A 100 -4.11 -11.89 7.12
N LEU A 101 -4.83 -11.82 6.01
CA LEU A 101 -4.87 -10.69 5.10
C LEU A 101 -6.27 -10.09 5.06
N GLU A 102 -6.37 -8.79 4.82
CA GLU A 102 -7.61 -8.14 4.42
C GLU A 102 -7.90 -8.47 2.95
N ALA A 103 -8.53 -9.63 2.71
CA ALA A 103 -8.82 -10.13 1.37
C ALA A 103 -10.12 -10.94 1.37
N ASP A 104 -10.68 -11.19 0.18
CA ASP A 104 -11.87 -12.02 0.05
C ASP A 104 -11.58 -13.47 0.48
N TYR A 105 -12.53 -14.07 1.19
CA TYR A 105 -12.39 -15.44 1.68
C TYR A 105 -12.16 -16.47 0.56
N SER A 106 -12.83 -16.30 -0.57
CA SER A 106 -12.70 -17.23 -1.71
C SER A 106 -11.30 -17.18 -2.34
N GLU A 107 -10.71 -16.00 -2.40
CA GLU A 107 -9.34 -15.80 -2.89
C GLU A 107 -8.32 -16.44 -1.94
N CYS A 108 -8.52 -16.24 -0.64
CA CYS A 108 -7.68 -16.86 0.39
C CYS A 108 -7.79 -18.39 0.40
N ALA A 109 -8.91 -18.97 0.01
CA ALA A 109 -9.07 -20.42 -0.07
C ALA A 109 -8.14 -21.04 -1.12
N ASP A 110 -7.99 -20.42 -2.30
CA ASP A 110 -7.05 -20.88 -3.33
C ASP A 110 -5.60 -20.73 -2.89
N ILE A 111 -5.27 -19.62 -2.24
CA ILE A 111 -3.95 -19.39 -1.67
C ILE A 111 -3.63 -20.42 -0.60
N ASN A 112 -4.57 -20.67 0.32
CA ASN A 112 -4.36 -21.66 1.38
C ASN A 112 -4.13 -23.08 0.82
N ARG A 113 -4.82 -23.44 -0.26
CA ARG A 113 -4.56 -24.70 -0.98
C ARG A 113 -3.11 -24.77 -1.47
N TYR A 114 -2.62 -23.71 -2.12
CA TYR A 114 -1.23 -23.63 -2.55
C TYR A 114 -0.25 -23.76 -1.36
N LEU A 115 -0.51 -23.05 -0.27
CA LEU A 115 0.37 -23.08 0.91
C LEU A 115 0.47 -24.46 1.55
N GLN A 116 -0.55 -25.32 1.37
CA GLN A 116 -0.57 -26.69 1.88
C GLN A 116 -0.02 -27.71 0.89
N SER A 117 -0.37 -27.61 -0.38
CA SER A 117 -0.01 -28.60 -1.39
C SER A 117 1.29 -28.27 -2.17
N GLY A 118 1.64 -27.00 -2.26
CA GLY A 118 2.69 -26.52 -3.16
C GLY A 118 2.29 -26.47 -4.64
N GLU A 119 1.03 -26.80 -4.97
CA GLU A 119 0.56 -26.80 -6.35
C GLU A 119 0.25 -25.38 -6.84
N GLY A 120 0.94 -24.93 -7.88
CA GLY A 120 0.76 -23.62 -8.49
C GLY A 120 1.99 -22.75 -8.37
N LYS A 121 1.83 -21.47 -8.75
CA LYS A 121 2.91 -20.47 -8.67
C LYS A 121 2.40 -19.25 -7.92
N PRO A 122 3.14 -18.77 -6.93
CA PRO A 122 2.71 -17.62 -6.13
C PRO A 122 2.52 -16.37 -6.98
N GLU A 123 3.31 -16.18 -8.05
CA GLU A 123 3.19 -15.05 -8.98
C GLU A 123 1.86 -15.03 -9.74
N GLU A 124 1.29 -16.21 -10.03
CA GLU A 124 -0.02 -16.34 -10.67
C GLU A 124 -1.15 -16.17 -9.65
N LEU A 125 -0.95 -16.64 -8.43
CA LEU A 125 -1.94 -16.55 -7.36
C LEU A 125 -2.17 -15.12 -6.89
N VAL A 126 -1.11 -14.33 -6.74
CA VAL A 126 -1.26 -12.92 -6.32
C VAL A 126 -2.06 -12.09 -7.33
N GLN A 127 -2.11 -12.49 -8.60
CA GLN A 127 -2.93 -11.81 -9.61
C GLN A 127 -4.44 -12.10 -9.47
N LYS A 128 -4.82 -13.07 -8.65
CA LYS A 128 -6.23 -13.40 -8.39
C LYS A 128 -6.86 -12.55 -7.29
N PHE A 129 -6.07 -11.83 -6.49
CA PHE A 129 -6.61 -10.92 -5.51
C PHE A 129 -7.43 -9.82 -6.18
N SER A 130 -8.60 -9.50 -5.64
CA SER A 130 -9.40 -8.35 -6.06
C SER A 130 -8.74 -7.01 -5.71
N PHE A 131 -7.89 -7.00 -4.69
CA PHE A 131 -7.10 -5.82 -4.32
C PHE A 131 -5.77 -5.78 -5.08
N PRO A 132 -5.59 -4.85 -6.04
CA PRO A 132 -4.35 -4.75 -6.83
C PRO A 132 -3.10 -4.47 -5.99
N ILE A 133 -3.25 -4.01 -4.75
CA ILE A 133 -2.14 -3.78 -3.81
C ILE A 133 -1.34 -5.06 -3.50
N TYR A 134 -1.94 -6.23 -3.74
CA TYR A 134 -1.29 -7.53 -3.55
C TYR A 134 -0.66 -8.09 -4.84
N HIS A 135 -0.87 -7.46 -6.01
CA HIS A 135 -0.28 -7.89 -7.29
C HIS A 135 1.21 -7.54 -7.37
N THR A 136 1.98 -7.95 -6.39
CA THR A 136 3.40 -7.59 -6.25
C THR A 136 4.27 -8.83 -6.14
N LYS A 137 5.51 -8.71 -6.56
CA LYS A 137 6.51 -9.77 -6.39
C LYS A 137 6.87 -10.01 -4.92
N GLU A 138 6.73 -9.00 -4.09
CA GLU A 138 6.96 -9.08 -2.65
C GLU A 138 5.89 -9.93 -1.97
N MET A 139 4.62 -9.78 -2.37
CA MET A 139 3.54 -10.66 -1.90
C MET A 139 3.72 -12.09 -2.39
N ALA A 140 4.13 -12.28 -3.65
CA ALA A 140 4.46 -13.61 -4.18
C ALA A 140 5.61 -14.26 -3.39
N ALA A 141 6.65 -13.48 -3.04
CA ALA A 141 7.76 -13.95 -2.21
C ALA A 141 7.31 -14.32 -0.79
N LEU A 142 6.37 -13.58 -0.20
CA LEU A 142 5.79 -13.90 1.10
C LEU A 142 5.03 -15.22 1.05
N LEU A 143 4.16 -15.43 0.06
CA LEU A 143 3.43 -16.69 -0.11
C LEU A 143 4.38 -17.87 -0.39
N GLY A 144 5.40 -17.66 -1.21
CA GLY A 144 6.42 -18.66 -1.48
C GLY A 144 7.17 -19.10 -0.22
N TRP A 145 7.56 -18.13 0.61
CA TRP A 145 8.22 -18.45 1.88
C TRP A 145 7.31 -19.22 2.84
N ILE A 146 6.04 -18.89 2.97
CA ILE A 146 5.10 -19.64 3.82
C ILE A 146 4.99 -21.10 3.33
N GLN A 147 4.89 -21.29 2.02
CA GLN A 147 4.80 -22.64 1.44
C GLN A 147 6.07 -23.47 1.72
N ASP A 148 7.24 -22.87 1.53
CA ASP A 148 8.52 -23.51 1.84
C ASP A 148 8.63 -23.85 3.32
N TRP A 149 8.21 -22.97 4.21
CA TRP A 149 8.17 -23.21 5.65
C TRP A 149 7.24 -24.38 5.99
N ASN A 150 6.03 -24.40 5.48
CA ASN A 150 5.06 -25.48 5.72
C ASN A 150 5.61 -26.83 5.27
N ARG A 151 6.30 -26.87 4.14
CA ARG A 151 6.92 -28.09 3.64
C ARG A 151 8.03 -28.62 4.57
N THR A 152 8.87 -27.75 5.10
CA THR A 152 9.96 -28.14 6.00
C THR A 152 9.48 -28.46 7.41
N ALA A 153 8.41 -27.86 7.88
CA ALA A 153 7.82 -28.13 9.19
C ALA A 153 6.99 -29.43 9.23
N ALA A 154 6.63 -29.99 8.06
CA ALA A 154 5.90 -31.26 7.96
C ALA A 154 6.82 -32.50 7.96
N GLU A 155 8.14 -32.32 7.84
CA GLU A 155 9.18 -33.35 7.98
C GLU A 155 9.62 -33.49 9.44
#